data_129803752891d77c4046fc8dbda35bf4
#
_entry.id   129803752891d77c4046fc8dbda35bf4
#
_cell.length_a   1.000
_cell.length_b   1.000
_cell.length_c   1.000
_cell.angle_alpha   90.00
_cell.angle_beta   90.00
_cell.angle_gamma   90.00
#
_symmetry.space_group_name_H-M   'P 1'
#
loop_
_entity.id
_entity.type
_entity.pdbx_description
1 polymer ?
#
loop_
_entity_poly.entity_id
_entity_poly.type
_entity_poly.pdbx_seq_one_letter_code
_entity_poly.pdbx_strand_id
1 'polypeptide(L)'
;TRFEKNPMRILDCKEKRCKELNQGAPMMIDYLCDECSEHFENVKSMLKKVNVDFKIDSSIVRGLDYYTKTVFEFVDGKTGLTVLGGGRYDGLVEEFGGTSTPAVGFATGVERLMEMYNENNENKLDKMPDLYILSSGEEENIKSLELSQGLRKYSFIIEKDIFERSFKSQMKYADKIG
;
A
#
# COMPACT_ATOMS: atom_id res chain seq x y z
N THR A 1 10.65 -12.47 -19.83
CA THR A 1 11.31 -11.43 -19.04
C THR A 1 10.30 -10.34 -18.61
N ARG A 2 10.65 -9.43 -17.69
CA ARG A 2 9.80 -8.29 -17.32
C ARG A 2 9.53 -7.37 -18.53
N PHE A 3 10.50 -7.24 -19.38
CA PHE A 3 10.42 -6.45 -20.61
C PHE A 3 9.38 -6.99 -21.60
N GLU A 4 9.24 -8.31 -21.76
CA GLU A 4 8.26 -8.92 -22.65
C GLU A 4 6.82 -8.69 -22.17
N LYS A 5 6.62 -8.58 -20.85
CA LYS A 5 5.30 -8.34 -20.26
C LYS A 5 4.88 -6.87 -20.26
N ASN A 6 5.82 -5.98 -19.98
CA ASN A 6 5.60 -4.54 -19.97
C ASN A 6 6.91 -3.81 -20.33
N PRO A 7 7.09 -3.42 -21.60
CA PRO A 7 8.31 -2.74 -22.06
C PRO A 7 8.59 -1.43 -21.33
N MET A 8 7.55 -0.71 -20.88
CA MET A 8 7.70 0.56 -20.16
C MET A 8 8.46 0.40 -18.84
N ARG A 9 8.51 -0.80 -18.26
CA ARG A 9 9.26 -1.06 -17.03
C ARG A 9 10.78 -0.91 -17.15
N ILE A 10 11.30 -0.74 -18.35
CA ILE A 10 12.71 -0.38 -18.56
C ILE A 10 13.00 1.01 -17.99
N LEU A 11 12.04 1.93 -18.07
CA LEU A 11 12.16 3.30 -17.54
C LEU A 11 12.26 3.34 -16.00
N ASP A 12 11.64 2.38 -15.32
CA ASP A 12 11.65 2.24 -13.84
C ASP A 12 12.81 1.35 -13.34
N CYS A 13 13.75 0.98 -14.20
CA CYS A 13 14.84 0.11 -13.80
C CYS A 13 15.78 0.85 -12.83
N LYS A 14 16.04 0.25 -11.66
CA LYS A 14 16.90 0.85 -10.62
C LYS A 14 18.38 0.57 -10.84
N GLU A 15 18.72 -0.35 -11.74
CA GLU A 15 20.11 -0.67 -12.11
C GLU A 15 20.79 0.55 -12.75
N LYS A 16 22.00 0.86 -12.27
CA LYS A 16 22.76 2.04 -12.73
C LYS A 16 22.95 2.06 -14.25
N ARG A 17 23.30 0.90 -14.82
CA ARG A 17 23.50 0.75 -16.26
C ARG A 17 22.21 1.00 -17.06
N CYS A 18 21.06 0.55 -16.56
CA CYS A 18 19.77 0.80 -17.20
C CYS A 18 19.42 2.30 -17.15
N LYS A 19 19.67 2.96 -16.02
CA LYS A 19 19.45 4.40 -15.90
C LYS A 19 20.32 5.21 -16.88
N GLU A 20 21.56 4.81 -17.05
CA GLU A 20 22.48 5.45 -18.01
C GLU A 20 21.98 5.27 -19.45
N LEU A 21 21.52 4.07 -19.81
CA LEU A 21 20.99 3.79 -21.15
C LEU A 21 19.65 4.48 -21.42
N ASN A 22 18.87 4.73 -20.39
CA ASN A 22 17.58 5.42 -20.49
C ASN A 22 17.71 6.96 -20.54
N GLN A 23 18.92 7.49 -20.41
CA GLN A 23 19.13 8.93 -20.59
C GLN A 23 18.79 9.34 -22.02
N GLY A 24 17.80 10.22 -22.16
CA GLY A 24 17.29 10.64 -23.46
C GLY A 24 16.23 9.74 -24.09
N ALA A 25 15.77 8.72 -23.37
CA ALA A 25 14.59 7.97 -23.81
C ALA A 25 13.35 8.88 -23.87
N PRO A 26 12.47 8.68 -24.89
CA PRO A 26 11.23 9.45 -24.96
C PRO A 26 10.36 9.15 -23.74
N MET A 27 9.85 10.20 -23.07
CA MET A 27 8.99 10.08 -21.92
C MET A 27 7.53 10.22 -22.35
N MET A 28 6.63 9.42 -21.75
CA MET A 28 5.21 9.42 -22.10
C MET A 28 4.57 10.81 -21.98
N ILE A 29 5.05 11.61 -21.04
CA ILE A 29 4.52 12.96 -20.79
C ILE A 29 4.72 13.90 -21.99
N ASP A 30 5.73 13.64 -22.84
CA ASP A 30 6.05 14.47 -23.99
C ASP A 30 5.17 14.15 -25.23
N TYR A 31 4.37 13.09 -25.14
CA TYR A 31 3.54 12.55 -26.22
C TYR A 31 2.06 12.42 -25.84
N LEU A 32 1.61 13.21 -24.89
CA LEU A 32 0.19 13.20 -24.50
C LEU A 32 -0.68 13.75 -25.64
N CYS A 33 -1.82 13.12 -25.87
CA CYS A 33 -2.88 13.73 -26.67
C CYS A 33 -3.52 14.92 -25.91
N ASP A 34 -4.25 15.75 -26.63
CA ASP A 34 -4.86 16.96 -26.07
C ASP A 34 -5.73 16.66 -24.84
N GLU A 35 -6.55 15.62 -24.90
CA GLU A 35 -7.41 15.20 -23.80
C GLU A 35 -6.59 14.79 -22.55
N CYS A 36 -5.52 14.02 -22.73
CA CYS A 36 -4.67 13.59 -21.62
C CYS A 36 -3.88 14.75 -21.05
N SER A 37 -3.44 15.67 -21.88
CA SER A 37 -2.73 16.88 -21.47
C SER A 37 -3.65 17.79 -20.65
N GLU A 38 -4.86 18.06 -21.13
CA GLU A 38 -5.86 18.86 -20.40
C GLU A 38 -6.22 18.21 -19.05
N HIS A 39 -6.47 16.89 -19.05
CA HIS A 39 -6.73 16.16 -17.81
C HIS A 39 -5.59 16.32 -16.81
N PHE A 40 -4.35 16.17 -17.25
CA PHE A 40 -3.18 16.24 -16.36
C PHE A 40 -2.96 17.65 -15.80
N GLU A 41 -3.17 18.71 -16.62
CA GLU A 41 -3.13 20.09 -16.15
C GLU A 41 -4.24 20.37 -15.12
N ASN A 42 -5.44 19.85 -15.34
CA ASN A 42 -6.54 19.97 -14.38
C ASN A 42 -6.21 19.31 -13.04
N VAL A 43 -5.64 18.09 -13.05
CA VAL A 43 -5.19 17.41 -11.81
C VAL A 43 -4.16 18.27 -11.07
N LYS A 44 -3.15 18.78 -11.76
CA LYS A 44 -2.11 19.64 -11.16
C LYS A 44 -2.72 20.92 -10.56
N SER A 45 -3.64 21.54 -11.27
CA SER A 45 -4.34 22.74 -10.80
C SER A 45 -5.16 22.46 -9.53
N MET A 46 -5.88 21.35 -9.49
CA MET A 46 -6.67 20.95 -8.31
C MET A 46 -5.79 20.67 -7.10
N LEU A 47 -4.70 19.92 -7.27
CA LEU A 47 -3.75 19.63 -6.18
C LEU A 47 -3.18 20.92 -5.58
N LYS A 48 -2.82 21.90 -6.43
CA LYS A 48 -2.35 23.22 -5.96
C LYS A 48 -3.43 23.97 -5.18
N LYS A 49 -4.69 23.94 -5.65
CA LYS A 49 -5.80 24.63 -4.98
C LYS A 49 -6.10 24.05 -3.59
N VAL A 50 -5.87 22.77 -3.39
CA VAL A 50 -6.06 22.11 -2.08
C VAL A 50 -4.76 22.04 -1.26
N ASN A 51 -3.71 22.73 -1.67
CA ASN A 51 -2.40 22.81 -1.01
C ASN A 51 -1.74 21.44 -0.81
N VAL A 52 -1.85 20.56 -1.80
CA VAL A 52 -1.11 19.30 -1.82
C VAL A 52 0.16 19.50 -2.64
N ASP A 53 1.31 19.38 -1.98
CA ASP A 53 2.61 19.41 -2.66
C ASP A 53 2.82 18.14 -3.47
N PHE A 54 3.30 18.30 -4.69
CA PHE A 54 3.62 17.19 -5.57
C PHE A 54 4.80 17.47 -6.46
N LYS A 55 5.46 16.41 -6.89
CA LYS A 55 6.52 16.44 -7.90
C LYS A 55 6.06 15.64 -9.12
N ILE A 56 6.31 16.18 -10.30
CA ILE A 56 6.09 15.44 -11.55
C ILE A 56 7.33 14.55 -11.76
N ASP A 57 7.05 13.26 -11.94
CA ASP A 57 8.07 12.27 -12.27
C ASP A 57 7.61 11.44 -13.47
N SER A 58 8.19 11.73 -14.62
CA SER A 58 7.87 11.06 -15.90
C SER A 58 8.38 9.62 -15.98
N SER A 59 9.22 9.20 -15.03
CA SER A 59 9.78 7.84 -14.99
C SER A 59 8.90 6.83 -14.24
N ILE A 60 7.82 7.27 -13.59
CA ILE A 60 6.93 6.37 -12.86
C ILE A 60 6.26 5.39 -13.82
N VAL A 61 6.53 4.10 -13.64
CA VAL A 61 5.87 3.00 -14.34
C VAL A 61 5.30 2.03 -13.33
N ARG A 62 3.97 1.82 -13.40
CA ARG A 62 3.29 0.87 -12.51
C ARG A 62 3.47 -0.58 -12.98
N GLY A 63 3.39 -1.50 -12.03
CA GLY A 63 3.60 -2.93 -12.28
C GLY A 63 2.48 -3.62 -13.07
N LEU A 64 1.30 -3.01 -13.08
CA LEU A 64 0.10 -3.49 -13.75
C LEU A 64 -0.25 -2.54 -14.91
N ASP A 65 -0.86 -3.05 -15.94
CA ASP A 65 -1.10 -2.37 -17.22
C ASP A 65 -2.51 -1.79 -17.39
N TYR A 66 -3.38 -1.99 -16.39
CA TYR A 66 -4.75 -1.47 -16.41
C TYR A 66 -4.85 0.05 -16.14
N TYR A 67 -3.76 0.70 -15.74
CA TYR A 67 -3.79 2.14 -15.46
C TYR A 67 -3.97 2.97 -16.72
N THR A 68 -4.78 4.03 -16.57
CA THR A 68 -5.06 5.03 -17.60
C THR A 68 -4.76 6.44 -17.08
N LYS A 69 -4.41 7.36 -17.98
CA LYS A 69 -4.21 8.80 -17.69
C LYS A 69 -3.20 9.06 -16.55
N THR A 70 -3.63 9.11 -15.29
CA THR A 70 -2.79 9.55 -14.17
C THR A 70 -2.42 8.40 -13.24
N VAL A 71 -1.14 8.28 -12.93
CA VAL A 71 -0.61 7.42 -11.87
C VAL A 71 0.08 8.28 -10.81
N PHE A 72 0.14 7.80 -9.58
CA PHE A 72 0.79 8.51 -8.49
C PHE A 72 1.46 7.56 -7.51
N GLU A 73 2.47 8.08 -6.82
CA GLU A 73 3.16 7.41 -5.74
C GLU A 73 3.36 8.36 -4.55
N PHE A 74 3.26 7.82 -3.35
CA PHE A 74 3.71 8.48 -2.14
C PHE A 74 5.05 7.87 -1.75
N VAL A 75 6.05 8.72 -1.73
CA VAL A 75 7.43 8.31 -1.49
C VAL A 75 7.89 8.89 -0.16
N ASP A 76 8.47 8.04 0.68
CA ASP A 76 9.09 8.50 1.91
C ASP A 76 10.29 9.41 1.61
N GLY A 77 10.25 10.60 2.16
CA GLY A 77 11.29 11.62 1.93
C GLY A 77 12.66 11.26 2.50
N LYS A 78 12.73 10.34 3.47
CA LYS A 78 13.99 9.92 4.10
C LYS A 78 14.65 8.78 3.32
N THR A 79 13.89 7.75 3.00
CA THR A 79 14.41 6.53 2.38
C THR A 79 14.32 6.52 0.86
N GLY A 80 13.46 7.36 0.27
CA GLY A 80 13.14 7.34 -1.15
C GLY A 80 12.31 6.11 -1.58
N LEU A 81 11.75 5.38 -0.64
CA LEU A 81 10.93 4.19 -0.93
C LEU A 81 9.47 4.57 -1.15
N THR A 82 8.85 3.95 -2.15
CA THR A 82 7.42 4.09 -2.38
C THR A 82 6.65 3.36 -1.29
N VAL A 83 5.82 4.08 -0.56
CA VAL A 83 4.96 3.56 0.52
C VAL A 83 3.58 3.20 0.01
N LEU A 84 3.05 4.04 -0.87
CA LEU A 84 1.73 3.89 -1.46
C LEU A 84 1.82 4.20 -2.95
N GLY A 85 1.08 3.50 -3.76
CA GLY A 85 1.00 3.79 -5.19
C GLY A 85 -0.33 3.39 -5.78
N GLY A 86 -0.77 4.20 -6.73
CA GLY A 86 -2.06 4.03 -7.36
C GLY A 86 -2.19 4.79 -8.66
N GLY A 87 -3.42 4.92 -9.12
CA GLY A 87 -3.74 5.65 -10.33
C GLY A 87 -5.17 5.46 -10.76
N ARG A 88 -5.50 6.06 -11.88
CA ARG A 88 -6.78 5.93 -12.55
C ARG A 88 -6.80 4.68 -13.42
N TYR A 89 -7.95 4.02 -13.51
CA TYR A 89 -8.15 2.83 -14.35
C TYR A 89 -9.61 2.81 -14.85
N ASP A 90 -9.81 3.24 -16.09
CA ASP A 90 -11.15 3.44 -16.65
C ASP A 90 -11.75 2.14 -17.24
N GLY A 91 -10.90 1.20 -17.68
CA GLY A 91 -11.35 -0.05 -18.33
C GLY A 91 -11.55 -1.23 -17.39
N LEU A 92 -11.04 -1.17 -16.15
CA LEU A 92 -10.97 -2.35 -15.28
C LEU A 92 -12.36 -2.89 -14.88
N VAL A 93 -13.32 -2.02 -14.61
CA VAL A 93 -14.69 -2.42 -14.24
C VAL A 93 -15.36 -3.18 -15.41
N GLU A 94 -15.12 -2.72 -16.63
CA GLU A 94 -15.65 -3.33 -17.85
C GLU A 94 -15.01 -4.70 -18.12
N GLU A 95 -13.70 -4.87 -17.89
CA GLU A 95 -13.01 -6.16 -17.99
C GLU A 95 -13.60 -7.21 -17.04
N PHE A 96 -14.13 -6.81 -15.90
CA PHE A 96 -14.83 -7.69 -14.95
C PHE A 96 -16.34 -7.84 -15.27
N GLY A 97 -16.80 -7.39 -16.44
CA GLY A 97 -18.19 -7.54 -16.87
C GLY A 97 -19.15 -6.49 -16.32
N GLY A 98 -18.64 -5.42 -15.72
CA GLY A 98 -19.43 -4.27 -15.31
C GLY A 98 -19.70 -3.28 -16.46
N THR A 99 -20.42 -2.21 -16.17
CA THR A 99 -20.55 -1.07 -17.09
C THR A 99 -19.27 -0.26 -17.11
N SER A 100 -18.94 0.37 -18.25
CA SER A 100 -17.79 1.26 -18.36
C SER A 100 -17.86 2.37 -17.29
N THR A 101 -16.95 2.30 -16.33
CA THR A 101 -16.97 3.18 -15.15
C THR A 101 -15.55 3.63 -14.84
N PRO A 102 -15.25 4.93 -14.95
CA PRO A 102 -13.97 5.47 -14.52
C PRO A 102 -13.74 5.22 -13.03
N ALA A 103 -12.57 4.73 -12.69
CA ALA A 103 -12.22 4.44 -11.30
C ALA A 103 -10.80 4.90 -10.98
N VAL A 104 -10.55 5.14 -9.70
CA VAL A 104 -9.23 5.44 -9.14
C VAL A 104 -9.04 4.64 -7.86
N GLY A 105 -7.84 4.17 -7.64
CA GLY A 105 -7.52 3.45 -6.41
C GLY A 105 -6.02 3.40 -6.16
N PHE A 106 -5.68 2.85 -5.02
CA PHE A 106 -4.30 2.72 -4.59
C PHE A 106 -4.11 1.48 -3.71
N ALA A 107 -2.85 1.09 -3.57
CA ALA A 107 -2.43 0.09 -2.60
C ALA A 107 -1.24 0.61 -1.80
N THR A 108 -1.14 0.19 -0.53
CA THR A 108 -0.02 0.53 0.35
C THR A 108 0.61 -0.73 0.92
N GLY A 109 1.92 -0.67 1.15
CA GLY A 109 2.63 -1.70 1.93
C GLY A 109 2.43 -1.44 3.41
N VAL A 110 1.62 -2.27 4.07
CA VAL A 110 1.28 -2.10 5.49
C VAL A 110 2.55 -2.13 6.36
N GLU A 111 3.47 -3.04 6.09
CA GLU A 111 4.73 -3.17 6.81
C GLU A 111 5.56 -1.88 6.72
N ARG A 112 5.70 -1.32 5.52
CA ARG A 112 6.42 -0.05 5.32
C ARG A 112 5.76 1.12 6.05
N LEU A 113 4.43 1.17 6.00
CA LEU A 113 3.67 2.20 6.71
C LEU A 113 3.88 2.10 8.22
N MET A 114 3.91 0.87 8.75
CA MET A 114 4.17 0.61 10.17
C MET A 114 5.61 0.97 10.56
N GLU A 115 6.60 0.65 9.73
CA GLU A 115 7.99 1.05 9.93
C GLU A 115 8.10 2.58 10.03
N MET A 116 7.53 3.31 9.08
CA MET A 116 7.51 4.78 9.09
C MET A 116 6.78 5.35 10.31
N TYR A 117 5.68 4.74 10.70
CA TYR A 117 4.93 5.16 11.89
C TYR A 117 5.78 5.00 13.15
N ASN A 118 6.46 3.86 13.31
CA ASN A 118 7.30 3.57 14.46
C ASN A 118 8.55 4.48 14.53
N GLU A 119 9.13 4.82 13.36
CA GLU A 119 10.27 5.75 13.32
C GLU A 119 9.91 7.19 13.73
N ASN A 120 8.68 7.61 13.44
CA ASN A 120 8.24 8.99 13.71
C ASN A 120 7.51 9.14 15.06
N ASN A 121 7.15 8.04 15.70
CA ASN A 121 6.51 8.05 17.01
C ASN A 121 7.43 7.37 18.02
N GLU A 122 7.96 8.17 18.94
CA GLU A 122 8.75 7.67 20.09
C GLU A 122 7.93 6.79 21.04
N ASN A 123 6.61 6.95 21.03
CA ASN A 123 5.68 6.04 21.67
C ASN A 123 5.48 4.82 20.78
N LYS A 124 6.37 3.84 20.93
CA LYS A 124 6.13 2.50 20.39
C LYS A 124 4.72 2.07 20.74
N LEU A 125 4.05 1.43 19.77
CA LEU A 125 2.76 0.74 19.99
C LEU A 125 2.87 -0.46 20.96
N ASP A 126 3.91 -0.51 21.78
CA ASP A 126 4.07 -1.45 22.90
C ASP A 126 3.06 -1.12 24.01
N LYS A 127 1.79 -0.94 23.65
CA LYS A 127 0.71 -1.05 24.61
C LYS A 127 0.58 -2.52 24.92
N MET A 128 0.83 -2.85 26.17
CA MET A 128 0.55 -4.19 26.68
C MET A 128 -0.92 -4.51 26.41
N PRO A 129 -1.24 -5.73 26.03
CA PRO A 129 -2.63 -6.12 25.87
C PRO A 129 -3.36 -6.02 27.21
N ASP A 130 -4.59 -5.52 27.19
CA ASP A 130 -5.46 -5.52 28.37
C ASP A 130 -5.85 -6.95 28.75
N LEU A 131 -5.94 -7.84 27.76
CA LEU A 131 -6.31 -9.24 27.93
C LEU A 131 -5.58 -10.11 26.91
N TYR A 132 -5.10 -11.26 27.38
CA TYR A 132 -4.65 -12.36 26.53
C TYR A 132 -5.59 -13.55 26.64
N ILE A 133 -6.18 -13.99 25.53
CA ILE A 133 -7.13 -15.10 25.51
C ILE A 133 -6.40 -16.39 25.10
N LEU A 134 -6.39 -17.35 26.04
CA LEU A 134 -5.87 -18.68 25.79
C LEU A 134 -6.99 -19.56 25.24
N SER A 135 -6.67 -20.36 24.23
CA SER A 135 -7.60 -21.33 23.67
C SER A 135 -6.86 -22.57 23.20
N SER A 136 -7.52 -23.72 23.26
CA SER A 136 -6.95 -25.01 22.80
C SER A 136 -8.08 -25.86 22.26
N GLY A 137 -8.02 -26.21 20.99
CA GLY A 137 -9.07 -26.90 20.26
C GLY A 137 -9.77 -25.99 19.26
N GLU A 138 -10.42 -26.60 18.28
CA GLU A 138 -11.02 -25.85 17.16
C GLU A 138 -12.23 -24.99 17.61
N GLU A 139 -13.13 -25.56 18.40
CA GLU A 139 -14.30 -24.84 18.93
C GLU A 139 -13.90 -23.67 19.84
N GLU A 140 -12.93 -23.90 20.73
CA GLU A 140 -12.39 -22.89 21.64
C GLU A 140 -11.68 -21.77 20.87
N ASN A 141 -10.99 -22.09 19.78
CA ASN A 141 -10.36 -21.11 18.92
C ASN A 141 -11.41 -20.20 18.24
N ILE A 142 -12.53 -20.75 17.79
CA ILE A 142 -13.63 -19.99 17.23
C ILE A 142 -14.24 -19.07 18.30
N LYS A 143 -14.58 -19.61 19.47
CA LYS A 143 -15.11 -18.82 20.59
C LYS A 143 -14.16 -17.71 21.04
N SER A 144 -12.86 -17.99 21.09
CA SER A 144 -11.83 -16.99 21.41
C SER A 144 -11.77 -15.87 20.40
N LEU A 145 -11.98 -16.18 19.12
CA LEU A 145 -12.04 -15.19 18.05
C LEU A 145 -13.28 -14.30 18.19
N GLU A 146 -14.45 -14.90 18.42
CA GLU A 146 -15.70 -14.18 18.64
C GLU A 146 -15.59 -13.23 19.85
N LEU A 147 -15.07 -13.75 20.97
CA LEU A 147 -14.84 -12.97 22.19
C LEU A 147 -13.87 -11.82 21.96
N SER A 148 -12.75 -12.08 21.28
CA SER A 148 -11.76 -11.06 20.94
C SER A 148 -12.39 -9.93 20.13
N GLN A 149 -13.18 -10.25 19.11
CA GLN A 149 -13.85 -9.26 18.27
C GLN A 149 -14.92 -8.48 19.06
N GLY A 150 -15.63 -9.16 19.94
CA GLY A 150 -16.62 -8.53 20.83
C GLY A 150 -15.96 -7.48 21.74
N LEU A 151 -14.86 -7.84 22.39
CA LEU A 151 -14.15 -6.95 23.32
C LEU A 151 -13.45 -5.79 22.63
N ARG A 152 -12.89 -6.01 21.43
CA ARG A 152 -12.29 -4.93 20.64
C ARG A 152 -13.26 -3.80 20.28
N LYS A 153 -14.56 -4.08 20.17
CA LYS A 153 -15.58 -3.04 19.97
C LYS A 153 -15.66 -2.04 21.14
N TYR A 154 -15.20 -2.44 22.32
CA TYR A 154 -15.10 -1.59 23.51
C TYR A 154 -13.71 -1.02 23.72
N SER A 155 -12.87 -1.02 22.67
CA SER A 155 -11.52 -0.47 22.66
C SER A 155 -10.51 -1.22 23.55
N PHE A 156 -10.79 -2.46 23.97
CA PHE A 156 -9.79 -3.29 24.62
C PHE A 156 -8.73 -3.77 23.62
N ILE A 157 -7.48 -3.76 24.05
CA ILE A 157 -6.37 -4.36 23.32
C ILE A 157 -6.32 -5.83 23.67
N ILE A 158 -6.77 -6.65 22.73
CA ILE A 158 -6.87 -8.10 22.93
C ILE A 158 -5.85 -8.83 22.10
N GLU A 159 -5.08 -9.68 22.74
CA GLU A 159 -4.18 -10.63 22.09
C GLU A 159 -4.67 -12.08 22.32
N LYS A 160 -4.41 -12.96 21.36
CA LYS A 160 -4.71 -14.38 21.42
C LYS A 160 -3.69 -15.18 20.64
N ASP A 161 -3.55 -16.46 20.95
CA ASP A 161 -2.68 -17.34 20.17
C ASP A 161 -3.25 -17.58 18.75
N ILE A 162 -2.38 -17.42 17.76
CA ILE A 162 -2.67 -17.68 16.34
C ILE A 162 -1.83 -18.81 15.76
N PHE A 163 -0.92 -19.38 16.57
CA PHE A 163 0.04 -20.41 16.17
C PHE A 163 -0.30 -21.79 16.67
N GLU A 164 -1.49 -21.97 17.26
CA GLU A 164 -1.96 -23.24 17.84
C GLU A 164 -0.95 -23.85 18.85
N ARG A 165 -0.27 -22.97 19.61
CA ARG A 165 0.67 -23.40 20.64
C ARG A 165 -0.06 -24.14 21.76
N SER A 166 0.65 -25.06 22.43
CA SER A 166 0.10 -25.75 23.60
C SER A 166 -0.31 -24.74 24.69
N PHE A 167 -1.33 -25.07 25.46
CA PHE A 167 -1.86 -24.20 26.53
C PHE A 167 -0.75 -23.74 27.50
N LYS A 168 0.19 -24.63 27.85
CA LYS A 168 1.36 -24.29 28.66
C LYS A 168 2.25 -23.23 28.00
N SER A 169 2.39 -23.29 26.68
CA SER A 169 3.19 -22.32 25.92
C SER A 169 2.52 -20.96 25.84
N GLN A 170 1.19 -20.96 25.70
CA GLN A 170 0.38 -19.75 25.70
C GLN A 170 0.43 -19.07 27.09
N MET A 171 0.32 -19.83 28.19
CA MET A 171 0.48 -19.30 29.54
C MET A 171 1.82 -18.63 29.78
N LYS A 172 2.92 -19.28 29.33
CA LYS A 172 4.27 -18.69 29.43
C LYS A 172 4.39 -17.40 28.61
N TYR A 173 3.73 -17.35 27.47
CA TYR A 173 3.73 -16.15 26.64
C TYR A 173 2.92 -15.04 27.31
N ALA A 174 1.73 -15.35 27.82
CA ALA A 174 0.93 -14.38 28.57
C ALA A 174 1.71 -13.77 29.74
N ASP A 175 2.39 -14.61 30.55
CA ASP A 175 3.24 -14.16 31.65
C ASP A 175 4.40 -13.28 31.20
N LYS A 176 4.95 -13.55 30.02
CA LYS A 176 6.05 -12.76 29.45
C LYS A 176 5.62 -11.37 28.99
N ILE A 177 4.39 -11.23 28.51
CA ILE A 177 3.86 -9.96 28.00
C ILE A 177 3.14 -9.14 29.07
N GLY A 178 3.00 -9.66 30.31
CA GLY A 178 2.36 -9.00 31.47
C GLY A 178 0.90 -9.38 31.59
#